data_6c96133307d547e3e7b49cdf6ef239cc
#
_entry.id   6c96133307d547e3e7b49cdf6ef239cc
#
_cell.length_a   1.000
_cell.length_b   1.000
_cell.length_c   1.000
_cell.angle_alpha   90.00
_cell.angle_beta   90.00
_cell.angle_gamma   90.00
#
_symmetry.space_group_name_H-M   'P 1'
#
loop_
_entity.id
_entity.type
_entity.pdbx_description
1 polymer ?
#
loop_
_entity_poly.entity_id
_entity_poly.type
_entity_poly.pdbx_seq_one_letter_code
_entity_poly.pdbx_strand_id
1 'polypeptide(L)'
;LFSAAKCLASRYRPVGRRLAIITNGGGPGVLAADWISEINLQLGQLSDAAAGALKPLLPSQASLCDLIDLSEEASPEHYRLAMDAASREKDIDGILVIHSPKTNCDAAAVATALAEFKARISKPLLTCWMGDASVGEARSVLNAALIPTFRTPEAAVGAFGNIASFYQNQLLLQQTPPPLSTLAKPDIEGARLLIESVLAERRNVLTEMESKALLSAFHIPVTKTILARNANEAMMIATQLGFPVALKIDSPDITHKSDVNGVALNVMNAVSVRDTWNDMMQAVKRNQPNARINGVTIQNMARHRRGREIYIGLVTDDPFGPVIAFGAGGTMIELMNDRAMELPPLNQFLARSLIDRARVSETLGEWRGASAVDMDALEHVLLRVSEMVCELPQLREMDINPIIVDESGAVAVDARVVIDNVQPAHGGRSNQYNHLAILPYPARHEQVWPMRGGEQYTIRPIHPDDADMLQTLVRSLSAESRYFRFVSSLHEL
;
A
#
# COMPACT_ATOMS: atom_id res chain seq x y z
N LEU A 1 -16.17 -1.07 -16.22
CA LEU A 1 -16.92 -2.26 -15.78
C LEU A 1 -17.00 -3.33 -16.89
N PHE A 2 -17.61 -3.04 -18.07
CA PHE A 2 -17.79 -4.04 -19.16
C PHE A 2 -16.47 -4.57 -19.70
N SER A 3 -15.44 -3.74 -19.84
CA SER A 3 -14.10 -4.15 -20.29
C SER A 3 -13.45 -5.14 -19.31
N ALA A 4 -13.55 -4.86 -18.01
CA ALA A 4 -13.06 -5.77 -16.97
C ALA A 4 -13.83 -7.10 -16.98
N ALA A 5 -15.18 -7.06 -17.05
CA ALA A 5 -16.00 -8.25 -17.11
C ALA A 5 -15.67 -9.15 -18.32
N LYS A 6 -15.41 -8.53 -19.48
CA LYS A 6 -15.01 -9.24 -20.71
C LYS A 6 -13.68 -9.99 -20.51
N CYS A 7 -12.70 -9.39 -19.86
CA CYS A 7 -11.41 -10.01 -19.57
C CYS A 7 -11.52 -11.12 -18.50
N LEU A 8 -12.29 -10.88 -17.44
CA LEU A 8 -12.52 -11.88 -16.39
C LEU A 8 -13.24 -13.13 -16.93
N ALA A 9 -14.18 -12.95 -17.89
CA ALA A 9 -14.84 -14.07 -18.57
C ALA A 9 -13.86 -14.96 -19.35
N SER A 10 -12.73 -14.42 -19.81
CA SER A 10 -11.67 -15.19 -20.48
C SER A 10 -10.81 -16.01 -19.52
N ARG A 11 -11.04 -15.91 -18.21
CA ARG A 11 -10.31 -16.62 -17.13
C ARG A 11 -8.79 -16.42 -17.16
N TYR A 12 -8.31 -15.32 -17.70
CA TYR A 12 -6.90 -14.98 -17.66
C TYR A 12 -6.45 -14.65 -16.23
N ARG A 13 -5.27 -15.16 -15.86
CA ARG A 13 -4.65 -14.96 -14.54
C ARG A 13 -3.25 -14.39 -14.72
N PRO A 14 -3.10 -13.06 -14.88
CA PRO A 14 -1.77 -12.47 -15.00
C PRO A 14 -0.99 -12.63 -13.69
N VAL A 15 0.29 -13.00 -13.82
CA VAL A 15 1.18 -13.20 -12.67
C VAL A 15 1.72 -11.85 -12.17
N GLY A 16 1.71 -10.82 -13.03
CA GLY A 16 2.24 -9.50 -12.72
C GLY A 16 1.60 -8.40 -13.57
N ARG A 17 2.30 -7.27 -13.70
CA ARG A 17 1.79 -6.02 -14.29
C ARG A 17 2.52 -5.60 -15.57
N ARG A 18 3.39 -6.47 -16.15
CA ARG A 18 4.19 -6.18 -17.33
C ARG A 18 3.44 -6.60 -18.58
N LEU A 19 3.07 -5.63 -19.43
CA LEU A 19 2.30 -5.84 -20.67
C LEU A 19 3.18 -5.57 -21.89
N ALA A 20 3.42 -6.57 -22.72
CA ALA A 20 4.09 -6.39 -24.00
C ALA A 20 3.10 -5.92 -25.06
N ILE A 21 3.53 -5.00 -25.91
CA ILE A 21 2.75 -4.46 -27.04
C ILE A 21 3.33 -4.96 -28.35
N ILE A 22 2.50 -5.63 -29.16
CA ILE A 22 2.80 -6.03 -30.54
C ILE A 22 1.90 -5.21 -31.45
N THR A 23 2.45 -4.47 -32.40
CA THR A 23 1.68 -3.58 -33.26
C THR A 23 2.21 -3.59 -34.72
N ASN A 24 1.36 -3.22 -35.68
CA ASN A 24 1.76 -2.91 -37.05
C ASN A 24 1.72 -1.40 -37.33
N GLY A 25 1.68 -0.59 -36.29
CA GLY A 25 1.66 0.87 -36.40
C GLY A 25 2.16 1.52 -35.12
N GLY A 26 3.22 2.27 -35.21
CA GLY A 26 3.89 2.90 -34.06
C GLY A 26 2.99 3.83 -33.25
N GLY A 27 2.16 4.67 -33.89
CA GLY A 27 1.30 5.64 -33.20
C GLY A 27 0.37 5.00 -32.15
N PRO A 28 -0.48 4.03 -32.50
CA PRO A 28 -1.30 3.30 -31.52
C PRO A 28 -0.51 2.55 -30.48
N GLY A 29 0.70 2.05 -30.83
CA GLY A 29 1.61 1.43 -29.89
C GLY A 29 2.08 2.41 -28.82
N VAL A 30 2.45 3.63 -29.20
CA VAL A 30 2.86 4.71 -28.29
C VAL A 30 1.71 5.12 -27.38
N LEU A 31 0.48 5.30 -27.91
CA LEU A 31 -0.70 5.59 -27.08
C LEU A 31 -0.93 4.54 -26.02
N ALA A 32 -0.71 3.26 -26.34
CA ALA A 32 -0.82 2.17 -25.36
C ALA A 32 0.30 2.25 -24.31
N ALA A 33 1.53 2.57 -24.72
CA ALA A 33 2.66 2.70 -23.80
C ALA A 33 2.49 3.89 -22.84
N ASP A 34 2.00 5.03 -23.34
CA ASP A 34 1.67 6.19 -22.51
C ASP A 34 0.62 5.83 -21.45
N TRP A 35 -0.43 5.10 -21.85
CA TRP A 35 -1.47 4.68 -20.92
C TRP A 35 -1.00 3.62 -19.92
N ILE A 36 -0.05 2.76 -20.29
CA ILE A 36 0.62 1.82 -19.37
C ILE A 36 1.28 2.60 -18.23
N SER A 37 2.02 3.66 -18.54
CA SER A 37 2.68 4.52 -17.55
C SER A 37 1.68 5.25 -16.67
N GLU A 38 0.60 5.80 -17.26
CA GLU A 38 -0.42 6.56 -16.52
C GLU A 38 -1.14 5.73 -15.46
N ILE A 39 -1.39 4.44 -15.70
CA ILE A 39 -2.10 3.55 -14.77
C ILE A 39 -1.17 2.64 -13.96
N ASN A 40 0.10 3.00 -13.83
CA ASN A 40 1.10 2.24 -13.06
C ASN A 40 1.25 0.76 -13.46
N LEU A 41 1.11 0.45 -14.74
CA LEU A 41 1.58 -0.80 -15.32
C LEU A 41 3.04 -0.65 -15.77
N GLN A 42 3.65 -1.74 -16.16
CA GLN A 42 5.00 -1.76 -16.71
C GLN A 42 4.98 -2.26 -18.15
N LEU A 43 5.82 -1.66 -18.99
CA LEU A 43 6.00 -2.15 -20.34
C LEU A 43 6.85 -3.43 -20.33
N GLY A 44 6.28 -4.52 -20.85
CA GLY A 44 7.00 -5.79 -21.00
C GLY A 44 7.88 -5.75 -22.24
N GLN A 45 9.17 -6.02 -22.09
CA GLN A 45 10.16 -5.98 -23.16
C GLN A 45 10.73 -7.36 -23.45
N LEU A 46 11.16 -7.58 -24.69
CA LEU A 46 11.93 -8.76 -25.05
C LEU A 46 13.36 -8.66 -24.49
N SER A 47 13.93 -9.77 -24.09
CA SER A 47 15.36 -9.82 -23.81
C SER A 47 16.17 -9.55 -25.10
N ASP A 48 17.40 -9.06 -24.95
CA ASP A 48 18.31 -8.81 -26.08
C ASP A 48 18.50 -10.06 -26.94
N ALA A 49 18.54 -11.23 -26.29
CA ALA A 49 18.66 -12.50 -26.98
C ALA A 49 17.42 -12.85 -27.83
N ALA A 50 16.22 -12.63 -27.29
CA ALA A 50 14.98 -12.87 -28.01
C ALA A 50 14.77 -11.86 -29.13
N ALA A 51 15.06 -10.58 -28.88
CA ALA A 51 15.01 -9.53 -29.89
C ALA A 51 15.99 -9.79 -31.02
N GLY A 52 17.23 -10.20 -30.72
CA GLY A 52 18.25 -10.55 -31.71
C GLY A 52 17.86 -11.77 -32.56
N ALA A 53 17.19 -12.77 -31.97
CA ALA A 53 16.69 -13.93 -32.70
C ALA A 53 15.45 -13.62 -33.57
N LEU A 54 14.58 -12.73 -33.11
CA LEU A 54 13.35 -12.37 -33.80
C LEU A 54 13.60 -11.38 -34.97
N LYS A 55 14.52 -10.43 -34.80
CA LYS A 55 14.76 -9.34 -35.78
C LYS A 55 14.99 -9.78 -37.20
N PRO A 56 15.80 -10.83 -37.48
CA PRO A 56 16.04 -11.30 -38.86
C PRO A 56 14.81 -11.92 -39.54
N LEU A 57 13.78 -12.30 -38.74
CA LEU A 57 12.55 -12.96 -39.22
C LEU A 57 11.43 -11.96 -39.49
N LEU A 58 11.65 -10.68 -39.20
CA LEU A 58 10.66 -9.62 -39.34
C LEU A 58 11.01 -8.69 -40.53
N PRO A 59 10.03 -7.88 -41.01
CA PRO A 59 10.31 -6.86 -42.04
C PRO A 59 11.47 -5.96 -41.60
N SER A 60 12.21 -5.45 -42.57
CA SER A 60 13.41 -4.61 -42.33
C SER A 60 13.11 -3.36 -41.50
N GLN A 61 11.90 -2.81 -41.62
CA GLN A 61 11.43 -1.62 -40.91
C GLN A 61 10.89 -1.92 -39.50
N ALA A 62 10.76 -3.19 -39.11
CA ALA A 62 10.30 -3.55 -37.78
C ALA A 62 11.26 -3.03 -36.69
N SER A 63 10.72 -2.57 -35.56
CA SER A 63 11.46 -2.10 -34.39
C SER A 63 11.14 -2.98 -33.17
N LEU A 64 12.16 -3.29 -32.36
CA LEU A 64 12.06 -4.12 -31.16
C LEU A 64 12.66 -3.44 -29.95
N CYS A 65 12.67 -2.10 -29.92
CA CYS A 65 13.24 -1.33 -28.79
C CYS A 65 12.33 -1.44 -27.55
N ASP A 66 11.34 -0.55 -27.49
CA ASP A 66 10.40 -0.51 -26.36
C ASP A 66 9.11 -1.29 -26.68
N LEU A 67 8.71 -1.30 -27.93
CA LEU A 67 7.56 -1.99 -28.47
C LEU A 67 8.00 -3.03 -29.52
N ILE A 68 7.19 -4.05 -29.73
CA ILE A 68 7.35 -4.95 -30.87
C ILE A 68 6.54 -4.37 -32.04
N ASP A 69 7.14 -3.39 -32.73
CA ASP A 69 6.54 -2.80 -33.93
C ASP A 69 6.95 -3.60 -35.16
N LEU A 70 5.98 -4.30 -35.73
CA LEU A 70 6.14 -5.19 -36.87
C LEU A 70 6.19 -4.45 -38.21
N SER A 71 5.97 -3.13 -38.21
CA SER A 71 5.76 -2.29 -39.37
C SER A 71 4.47 -2.55 -40.17
N GLU A 72 4.21 -1.69 -41.16
CA GLU A 72 3.02 -1.77 -42.02
C GLU A 72 2.98 -3.00 -42.94
N GLU A 73 4.13 -3.62 -43.16
CA GLU A 73 4.27 -4.83 -44.00
C GLU A 73 4.08 -6.14 -43.23
N ALA A 74 3.58 -6.04 -42.00
CA ALA A 74 3.40 -7.20 -41.13
C ALA A 74 2.41 -8.23 -41.72
N SER A 75 2.87 -9.46 -41.91
CA SER A 75 2.03 -10.61 -42.29
C SER A 75 1.51 -11.34 -41.04
N PRO A 76 0.48 -12.20 -41.16
CA PRO A 76 0.01 -13.05 -40.06
C PRO A 76 1.13 -13.85 -39.38
N GLU A 77 2.12 -14.32 -40.16
CA GLU A 77 3.26 -15.06 -39.64
C GLU A 77 4.17 -14.21 -38.75
N HIS A 78 4.39 -12.93 -39.10
CA HIS A 78 5.17 -12.02 -38.27
C HIS A 78 4.52 -11.81 -36.90
N TYR A 79 3.19 -11.68 -36.84
CA TYR A 79 2.46 -11.62 -35.58
C TYR A 79 2.62 -12.91 -34.77
N ARG A 80 2.56 -14.08 -35.41
CA ARG A 80 2.76 -15.37 -34.77
C ARG A 80 4.15 -15.48 -34.14
N LEU A 81 5.20 -15.10 -34.88
CA LEU A 81 6.59 -15.11 -34.41
C LEU A 81 6.79 -14.16 -33.23
N ALA A 82 6.24 -12.96 -33.30
CA ALA A 82 6.32 -11.97 -32.23
C ALA A 82 5.59 -12.45 -30.96
N MET A 83 4.40 -13.06 -31.10
CA MET A 83 3.67 -13.64 -29.98
C MET A 83 4.42 -14.83 -29.36
N ASP A 84 5.03 -15.68 -30.18
CA ASP A 84 5.82 -16.81 -29.69
C ASP A 84 7.01 -16.32 -28.87
N ALA A 85 7.76 -15.34 -29.36
CA ALA A 85 8.84 -14.72 -28.64
C ALA A 85 8.37 -14.10 -27.30
N ALA A 86 7.35 -13.24 -27.33
CA ALA A 86 6.82 -12.60 -26.12
C ALA A 86 6.23 -13.60 -25.12
N SER A 87 5.65 -14.70 -25.58
CA SER A 87 5.06 -15.72 -24.69
C SER A 87 6.09 -16.46 -23.84
N ARG A 88 7.33 -16.58 -24.34
CA ARG A 88 8.44 -17.28 -23.66
C ARG A 88 9.20 -16.41 -22.65
N GLU A 89 9.09 -15.08 -22.76
CA GLU A 89 9.79 -14.15 -21.87
C GLU A 89 9.23 -14.18 -20.46
N LYS A 90 10.10 -14.32 -19.45
CA LYS A 90 9.70 -14.31 -18.04
C LYS A 90 9.25 -12.94 -17.57
N ASP A 91 9.75 -11.88 -18.22
CA ASP A 91 9.49 -10.49 -17.86
C ASP A 91 8.29 -9.89 -18.60
N ILE A 92 7.44 -10.75 -19.15
CA ILE A 92 6.17 -10.39 -19.78
C ILE A 92 5.04 -11.16 -19.10
N ASP A 93 4.04 -10.44 -18.55
CA ASP A 93 2.91 -11.03 -17.83
C ASP A 93 1.61 -11.04 -18.67
N GLY A 94 1.58 -10.28 -19.75
CA GLY A 94 0.47 -10.25 -20.70
C GLY A 94 0.91 -9.71 -22.06
N ILE A 95 0.14 -9.99 -23.09
CA ILE A 95 0.41 -9.58 -24.47
C ILE A 95 -0.78 -8.80 -25.01
N LEU A 96 -0.55 -7.60 -25.51
CA LEU A 96 -1.52 -6.79 -26.25
C LEU A 96 -1.11 -6.73 -27.71
N VAL A 97 -1.98 -7.23 -28.58
CA VAL A 97 -1.80 -7.11 -30.05
C VAL A 97 -2.69 -5.99 -30.57
N ILE A 98 -2.07 -4.98 -31.16
CA ILE A 98 -2.74 -3.83 -31.78
C ILE A 98 -2.66 -3.97 -33.28
N HIS A 99 -3.82 -3.95 -33.95
CA HIS A 99 -3.92 -3.94 -35.38
C HIS A 99 -4.51 -2.63 -35.88
N SER A 100 -3.72 -1.90 -36.68
CA SER A 100 -4.16 -0.73 -37.44
C SER A 100 -4.47 -1.13 -38.87
N PRO A 101 -5.64 -0.78 -39.42
CA PRO A 101 -5.98 -1.11 -40.81
C PRO A 101 -4.95 -0.54 -41.80
N LYS A 102 -4.44 -1.40 -42.66
CA LYS A 102 -3.50 -1.06 -43.73
C LYS A 102 -3.97 -1.73 -45.01
N THR A 103 -3.69 -1.09 -46.14
CA THR A 103 -4.16 -1.54 -47.47
C THR A 103 -3.66 -2.94 -47.83
N ASN A 104 -2.47 -3.29 -47.36
CA ASN A 104 -1.78 -4.56 -47.68
C ASN A 104 -1.82 -5.59 -46.56
N CYS A 105 -2.61 -5.39 -45.52
CA CYS A 105 -2.69 -6.30 -44.39
C CYS A 105 -4.15 -6.78 -44.19
N ASP A 106 -4.36 -8.09 -44.34
CA ASP A 106 -5.65 -8.71 -44.11
C ASP A 106 -5.90 -8.89 -42.60
N ALA A 107 -6.77 -8.05 -42.07
CA ALA A 107 -7.14 -8.04 -40.66
C ALA A 107 -7.76 -9.38 -40.18
N ALA A 108 -8.53 -10.06 -41.05
CA ALA A 108 -9.17 -11.31 -40.71
C ALA A 108 -8.16 -12.46 -40.68
N ALA A 109 -7.22 -12.50 -41.64
CA ALA A 109 -6.14 -13.48 -41.64
C ALA A 109 -5.23 -13.34 -40.40
N VAL A 110 -4.89 -12.11 -39.97
CA VAL A 110 -4.16 -11.90 -38.72
C VAL A 110 -4.96 -12.39 -37.53
N ALA A 111 -6.25 -12.05 -37.44
CA ALA A 111 -7.13 -12.50 -36.34
C ALA A 111 -7.22 -14.05 -36.28
N THR A 112 -7.28 -14.71 -37.41
CA THR A 112 -7.29 -16.18 -37.49
C THR A 112 -5.97 -16.78 -36.98
N ALA A 113 -4.84 -16.22 -37.38
CA ALA A 113 -3.52 -16.64 -36.89
C ALA A 113 -3.39 -16.50 -35.36
N LEU A 114 -3.92 -15.37 -34.78
CA LEU A 114 -3.97 -15.18 -33.35
C LEU A 114 -4.87 -16.20 -32.64
N ALA A 115 -6.04 -16.46 -33.20
CA ALA A 115 -6.99 -17.45 -32.67
C ALA A 115 -6.39 -18.87 -32.60
N GLU A 116 -5.71 -19.27 -33.64
CA GLU A 116 -5.00 -20.57 -33.69
C GLU A 116 -3.86 -20.66 -32.71
N PHE A 117 -3.13 -19.56 -32.52
CA PHE A 117 -1.98 -19.52 -31.62
C PHE A 117 -2.37 -19.41 -30.13
N LYS A 118 -3.59 -18.97 -29.82
CA LYS A 118 -4.09 -18.82 -28.45
C LYS A 118 -3.91 -20.09 -27.60
N ALA A 119 -4.15 -21.26 -28.18
CA ALA A 119 -4.04 -22.54 -27.44
C ALA A 119 -2.61 -22.85 -26.94
N ARG A 120 -1.61 -22.13 -27.47
CA ARG A 120 -0.19 -22.31 -27.12
C ARG A 120 0.32 -21.31 -26.10
N ILE A 121 -0.49 -20.29 -25.77
CA ILE A 121 -0.11 -19.21 -24.86
C ILE A 121 -0.81 -19.40 -23.53
N SER A 122 -0.03 -19.41 -22.43
CA SER A 122 -0.57 -19.40 -21.06
C SER A 122 -0.85 -17.99 -20.55
N LYS A 123 -0.19 -16.98 -21.14
CA LYS A 123 -0.31 -15.58 -20.75
C LYS A 123 -1.61 -14.97 -21.28
N PRO A 124 -2.17 -13.94 -20.58
CA PRO A 124 -3.26 -13.14 -21.11
C PRO A 124 -2.95 -12.56 -22.48
N LEU A 125 -3.81 -12.82 -23.45
CA LEU A 125 -3.76 -12.25 -24.78
C LEU A 125 -4.96 -11.32 -24.96
N LEU A 126 -4.70 -10.03 -25.10
CA LEU A 126 -5.68 -8.99 -25.39
C LEU A 126 -5.42 -8.45 -26.80
N THR A 127 -6.46 -7.94 -27.43
CA THR A 127 -6.34 -7.39 -28.77
C THR A 127 -7.04 -6.04 -28.91
N CYS A 128 -6.45 -5.15 -29.70
CA CYS A 128 -7.06 -3.90 -30.12
C CYS A 128 -7.12 -3.86 -31.64
N TRP A 129 -8.32 -4.03 -32.21
CA TRP A 129 -8.55 -3.91 -33.66
C TRP A 129 -9.19 -2.56 -33.95
N MET A 130 -8.36 -1.64 -34.43
CA MET A 130 -8.78 -0.28 -34.74
C MET A 130 -9.56 -0.25 -36.08
N GLY A 131 -10.47 0.71 -36.22
CA GLY A 131 -11.40 0.80 -37.33
C GLY A 131 -12.79 0.28 -36.98
N ASP A 132 -13.72 0.31 -37.92
CA ASP A 132 -15.10 -0.15 -37.69
C ASP A 132 -15.51 -1.24 -38.70
N ALA A 133 -16.06 -0.90 -39.83
CA ALA A 133 -16.53 -1.85 -40.85
C ALA A 133 -15.40 -2.73 -41.39
N SER A 134 -14.22 -2.15 -41.62
CA SER A 134 -13.04 -2.84 -42.18
C SER A 134 -12.47 -3.98 -41.32
N VAL A 135 -12.83 -4.03 -40.04
CA VAL A 135 -12.31 -5.02 -39.08
C VAL A 135 -13.42 -5.86 -38.42
N GLY A 136 -14.65 -5.72 -38.93
CA GLY A 136 -15.82 -6.43 -38.36
C GLY A 136 -15.67 -7.94 -38.35
N GLU A 137 -15.21 -8.52 -39.47
CA GLU A 137 -14.94 -9.95 -39.60
C GLU A 137 -13.85 -10.42 -38.62
N ALA A 138 -12.72 -9.71 -38.58
CA ALA A 138 -11.63 -10.01 -37.66
C ALA A 138 -12.08 -10.02 -36.20
N ARG A 139 -12.89 -9.04 -35.78
CA ARG A 139 -13.46 -9.01 -34.43
C ARG A 139 -14.37 -10.19 -34.15
N SER A 140 -15.13 -10.65 -35.16
CA SER A 140 -15.98 -11.83 -35.02
C SER A 140 -15.14 -13.09 -34.78
N VAL A 141 -14.03 -13.27 -35.53
CA VAL A 141 -13.08 -14.37 -35.32
C VAL A 141 -12.48 -14.33 -33.91
N LEU A 142 -11.99 -13.18 -33.47
CA LEU A 142 -11.40 -13.03 -32.12
C LEU A 142 -12.43 -13.28 -31.01
N ASN A 143 -13.65 -12.80 -31.16
CA ASN A 143 -14.71 -13.06 -30.17
C ASN A 143 -15.11 -14.54 -30.13
N ALA A 144 -15.20 -15.22 -31.27
CA ALA A 144 -15.47 -16.68 -31.34
C ALA A 144 -14.35 -17.48 -30.65
N ALA A 145 -13.10 -17.01 -30.74
CA ALA A 145 -11.96 -17.60 -30.05
C ALA A 145 -11.86 -17.19 -28.58
N LEU A 146 -12.83 -16.44 -28.04
CA LEU A 146 -12.81 -15.88 -26.68
C LEU A 146 -11.56 -15.06 -26.38
N ILE A 147 -11.05 -14.31 -27.36
CA ILE A 147 -9.96 -13.34 -27.18
C ILE A 147 -10.59 -11.96 -26.97
N PRO A 148 -10.36 -11.31 -25.82
CA PRO A 148 -10.87 -9.97 -25.57
C PRO A 148 -10.35 -8.98 -26.61
N THR A 149 -11.25 -8.34 -27.34
CA THR A 149 -10.89 -7.34 -28.35
C THR A 149 -11.53 -5.99 -28.05
N PHE A 150 -10.76 -4.93 -28.25
CA PHE A 150 -11.11 -3.53 -27.93
C PHE A 150 -11.00 -2.65 -29.17
N ARG A 151 -11.60 -1.46 -29.10
CA ARG A 151 -11.57 -0.48 -30.19
C ARG A 151 -10.43 0.53 -30.09
N THR A 152 -9.95 0.75 -28.86
CA THR A 152 -8.87 1.69 -28.56
C THR A 152 -7.77 1.03 -27.72
N PRO A 153 -6.51 1.47 -27.87
CA PRO A 153 -5.39 0.96 -27.07
C PRO A 153 -5.61 1.14 -25.57
N GLU A 154 -6.10 2.31 -25.16
CA GLU A 154 -6.32 2.64 -23.75
C GLU A 154 -7.35 1.71 -23.10
N ALA A 155 -8.42 1.35 -23.82
CA ALA A 155 -9.42 0.42 -23.32
C ALA A 155 -8.84 -0.98 -23.13
N ALA A 156 -7.94 -1.42 -23.99
CA ALA A 156 -7.27 -2.71 -23.89
C ALA A 156 -6.28 -2.74 -22.72
N VAL A 157 -5.45 -1.72 -22.58
CA VAL A 157 -4.49 -1.57 -21.50
C VAL A 157 -5.20 -1.46 -20.15
N GLY A 158 -6.25 -0.62 -20.06
CA GLY A 158 -7.07 -0.49 -18.84
C GLY A 158 -7.75 -1.80 -18.45
N ALA A 159 -8.18 -2.61 -19.42
CA ALA A 159 -8.76 -3.93 -19.16
C ALA A 159 -7.71 -4.91 -18.59
N PHE A 160 -6.47 -4.89 -19.11
CA PHE A 160 -5.38 -5.68 -18.53
C PHE A 160 -5.04 -5.21 -17.11
N GLY A 161 -4.93 -3.90 -16.88
CA GLY A 161 -4.69 -3.33 -15.55
C GLY A 161 -5.73 -3.79 -14.52
N ASN A 162 -7.01 -3.81 -14.91
CA ASN A 162 -8.09 -4.27 -14.03
C ASN A 162 -7.93 -5.76 -13.65
N ILE A 163 -7.62 -6.66 -14.60
CA ILE A 163 -7.45 -8.08 -14.27
C ILE A 163 -6.16 -8.33 -13.50
N ALA A 164 -5.07 -7.63 -13.81
CA ALA A 164 -3.82 -7.72 -13.07
C ALA A 164 -4.01 -7.29 -11.61
N SER A 165 -4.66 -6.14 -11.38
CA SER A 165 -5.00 -5.66 -10.03
C SER A 165 -5.95 -6.62 -9.30
N PHE A 166 -6.97 -7.14 -9.97
CA PHE A 166 -7.89 -8.11 -9.38
C PHE A 166 -7.15 -9.36 -8.88
N TYR A 167 -6.31 -9.98 -9.71
CA TYR A 167 -5.58 -11.18 -9.30
C TYR A 167 -4.50 -10.89 -8.26
N GLN A 168 -3.84 -9.75 -8.33
CA GLN A 168 -2.93 -9.32 -7.29
C GLN A 168 -3.66 -9.16 -5.95
N ASN A 169 -4.83 -8.53 -5.95
CA ASN A 169 -5.66 -8.40 -4.75
C ASN A 169 -6.12 -9.77 -4.23
N GLN A 170 -6.45 -10.73 -5.12
CA GLN A 170 -6.78 -12.10 -4.71
C GLN A 170 -5.60 -12.79 -4.02
N LEU A 171 -4.38 -12.62 -4.53
CA LEU A 171 -3.17 -13.16 -3.88
C LEU A 171 -2.92 -12.49 -2.53
N LEU A 172 -3.14 -11.17 -2.43
CA LEU A 172 -3.03 -10.45 -1.16
C LEU A 172 -4.07 -10.91 -0.13
N LEU A 173 -5.32 -11.14 -0.55
CA LEU A 173 -6.38 -11.68 0.31
C LEU A 173 -6.10 -13.11 0.80
N GLN A 174 -5.30 -13.88 0.05
CA GLN A 174 -4.85 -15.21 0.45
C GLN A 174 -3.64 -15.16 1.37
N GLN A 175 -2.94 -14.03 1.48
CA GLN A 175 -1.87 -13.91 2.46
C GLN A 175 -2.46 -13.94 3.86
N THR A 176 -1.89 -14.79 4.70
CA THR A 176 -2.24 -14.77 6.12
C THR A 176 -1.77 -13.43 6.70
N PRO A 177 -2.67 -12.63 7.29
CA PRO A 177 -2.24 -11.47 8.03
C PRO A 177 -1.19 -11.91 9.04
N PRO A 178 -0.04 -11.24 9.16
CA PRO A 178 1.01 -11.70 10.07
C PRO A 178 0.47 -11.78 11.49
N PRO A 179 1.03 -12.67 12.34
CA PRO A 179 0.85 -12.51 13.74
C PRO A 179 1.31 -11.11 14.14
N LEU A 180 0.53 -10.43 14.99
CA LEU A 180 0.92 -9.13 15.47
C LEU A 180 2.33 -9.26 16.07
N SER A 181 3.28 -8.84 15.25
CA SER A 181 4.68 -8.58 15.57
C SER A 181 5.58 -9.73 16.03
N THR A 182 6.60 -10.00 15.22
CA THR A 182 7.89 -10.57 15.64
C THR A 182 8.80 -9.52 16.32
N LEU A 183 8.33 -8.28 16.44
CA LEU A 183 9.05 -7.13 17.00
C LEU A 183 8.95 -7.14 18.54
N ALA A 184 9.75 -6.31 19.23
CA ALA A 184 9.68 -6.15 20.67
C ALA A 184 8.23 -5.85 21.12
N LYS A 185 7.76 -6.52 22.16
CA LYS A 185 6.37 -6.37 22.64
C LYS A 185 6.10 -4.93 23.06
N PRO A 186 5.00 -4.30 22.59
CA PRO A 186 4.61 -2.99 23.04
C PRO A 186 4.07 -3.03 24.48
N ASP A 187 4.09 -1.88 25.15
CA ASP A 187 3.44 -1.70 26.45
C ASP A 187 1.94 -1.44 26.27
N ILE A 188 1.20 -2.50 25.97
CA ILE A 188 -0.26 -2.42 25.72
C ILE A 188 -1.00 -2.01 26.99
N GLU A 189 -0.58 -2.50 28.16
CA GLU A 189 -1.24 -2.18 29.42
C GLU A 189 -1.05 -0.72 29.81
N GLY A 190 0.16 -0.17 29.65
CA GLY A 190 0.42 1.25 29.85
C GLY A 190 -0.39 2.13 28.89
N ALA A 191 -0.51 1.72 27.61
CA ALA A 191 -1.35 2.39 26.62
C ALA A 191 -2.83 2.40 27.00
N ARG A 192 -3.37 1.27 27.47
CA ARG A 192 -4.77 1.15 27.93
C ARG A 192 -5.05 2.03 29.15
N LEU A 193 -4.17 2.01 30.15
CA LEU A 193 -4.29 2.84 31.34
C LEU A 193 -4.30 4.34 30.99
N LEU A 194 -3.47 4.75 30.02
CA LEU A 194 -3.45 6.14 29.54
C LEU A 194 -4.80 6.50 28.90
N ILE A 195 -5.34 5.65 28.03
CA ILE A 195 -6.65 5.86 27.39
C ILE A 195 -7.76 5.92 28.44
N GLU A 196 -7.80 4.99 29.39
CA GLU A 196 -8.77 4.98 30.48
C GLU A 196 -8.71 6.24 31.34
N SER A 197 -7.52 6.76 31.61
CA SER A 197 -7.33 8.02 32.34
C SER A 197 -7.95 9.19 31.61
N VAL A 198 -7.74 9.31 30.30
CA VAL A 198 -8.32 10.37 29.47
C VAL A 198 -9.85 10.28 29.41
N LEU A 199 -10.38 9.06 29.22
CA LEU A 199 -11.83 8.83 29.22
C LEU A 199 -12.48 9.11 30.59
N ALA A 200 -11.79 8.82 31.70
CA ALA A 200 -12.27 9.14 33.05
C ALA A 200 -12.39 10.67 33.29
N GLU A 201 -11.55 11.45 32.62
CA GLU A 201 -11.69 12.93 32.59
C GLU A 201 -12.79 13.44 31.63
N ARG A 202 -13.54 12.52 30.99
CA ARG A 202 -14.58 12.84 29.98
C ARG A 202 -14.01 13.57 28.76
N ARG A 203 -12.76 13.29 28.44
CA ARG A 203 -12.10 13.74 27.21
C ARG A 203 -12.08 12.59 26.18
N ASN A 204 -12.14 12.96 24.92
CA ASN A 204 -11.98 12.03 23.79
C ASN A 204 -10.79 12.40 22.89
N VAL A 205 -10.08 13.48 23.19
CA VAL A 205 -8.88 13.89 22.48
C VAL A 205 -7.70 13.89 23.47
N LEU A 206 -6.63 13.21 23.10
CA LEU A 206 -5.38 13.20 23.83
C LEU A 206 -4.64 14.52 23.62
N THR A 207 -3.95 15.00 24.65
CA THR A 207 -2.95 16.07 24.51
C THR A 207 -1.77 15.57 23.66
N GLU A 208 -0.92 16.50 23.18
CA GLU A 208 0.29 16.12 22.42
C GLU A 208 1.21 15.18 23.23
N MET A 209 1.37 15.47 24.53
CA MET A 209 2.18 14.64 25.42
C MET A 209 1.61 13.23 25.59
N GLU A 210 0.30 13.12 25.79
CA GLU A 210 -0.41 11.85 25.90
C GLU A 210 -0.35 11.07 24.58
N SER A 211 -0.53 11.75 23.42
CA SER A 211 -0.41 11.14 22.10
C SER A 211 0.99 10.60 21.86
N LYS A 212 2.04 11.36 22.17
CA LYS A 212 3.43 10.89 22.08
C LYS A 212 3.76 9.76 23.05
N ALA A 213 3.19 9.78 24.25
CA ALA A 213 3.34 8.68 25.20
C ALA A 213 2.70 7.38 24.64
N LEU A 214 1.52 7.49 24.03
CA LEU A 214 0.86 6.38 23.36
C LEU A 214 1.70 5.81 22.21
N LEU A 215 2.24 6.66 21.33
CA LEU A 215 3.14 6.23 20.25
C LEU A 215 4.39 5.54 20.80
N SER A 216 4.98 6.09 21.87
CA SER A 216 6.17 5.51 22.51
C SER A 216 5.91 4.14 23.12
N ALA A 217 4.71 3.89 23.66
CA ALA A 217 4.31 2.58 24.20
C ALA A 217 4.35 1.49 23.10
N PHE A 218 4.14 1.89 21.84
CA PHE A 218 4.28 1.01 20.67
C PHE A 218 5.65 1.15 19.96
N HIS A 219 6.65 1.70 20.62
CA HIS A 219 8.01 1.87 20.10
C HIS A 219 8.10 2.71 18.81
N ILE A 220 7.13 3.59 18.58
CA ILE A 220 7.21 4.58 17.50
C ILE A 220 8.11 5.72 18.00
N PRO A 221 9.21 6.05 17.29
CA PRO A 221 10.10 7.11 17.71
C PRO A 221 9.40 8.49 17.70
N VAL A 222 9.52 9.22 18.80
CA VAL A 222 8.93 10.55 18.94
C VAL A 222 10.00 11.57 19.35
N THR A 223 9.81 12.84 18.98
CA THR A 223 10.68 13.90 19.44
C THR A 223 10.58 14.08 20.95
N LYS A 224 11.73 14.25 21.61
CA LYS A 224 11.78 14.53 23.05
C LYS A 224 11.07 15.86 23.32
N THR A 225 9.98 15.80 24.06
CA THR A 225 9.12 16.93 24.40
C THR A 225 8.98 17.02 25.90
N ILE A 226 9.16 18.20 26.48
CA ILE A 226 9.12 18.43 27.94
C ILE A 226 8.19 19.60 28.21
N LEU A 227 7.28 19.41 29.16
CA LEU A 227 6.36 20.46 29.61
C LEU A 227 7.05 21.45 30.58
N ALA A 228 6.94 22.71 30.26
CA ALA A 228 7.33 23.83 31.15
C ALA A 228 6.06 24.49 31.70
N ARG A 229 6.04 24.77 33.00
CA ARG A 229 4.92 25.42 33.67
C ARG A 229 5.10 26.92 33.86
N ASN A 230 6.30 27.40 33.67
CA ASN A 230 6.66 28.83 33.75
C ASN A 230 7.84 29.15 32.82
N ALA A 231 8.06 30.41 32.56
CA ALA A 231 9.10 30.90 31.66
C ALA A 231 10.52 30.44 32.04
N ASN A 232 10.82 30.35 33.34
CA ASN A 232 12.15 29.96 33.83
C ASN A 232 12.40 28.47 33.56
N GLU A 233 11.41 27.63 33.82
CA GLU A 233 11.48 26.19 33.42
C GLU A 233 11.66 26.07 31.92
N ALA A 234 10.93 26.85 31.13
CA ALA A 234 11.05 26.82 29.68
C ALA A 234 12.48 27.12 29.21
N MET A 235 13.11 28.15 29.78
CA MET A 235 14.51 28.53 29.50
C MET A 235 15.48 27.39 29.87
N MET A 236 15.32 26.79 31.06
CA MET A 236 16.20 25.72 31.54
C MET A 236 16.07 24.47 30.63
N ILE A 237 14.82 24.04 30.30
CA ILE A 237 14.54 22.92 29.44
C ILE A 237 15.14 23.17 28.04
N ALA A 238 14.89 24.34 27.46
CA ALA A 238 15.42 24.70 26.15
C ALA A 238 16.96 24.69 26.11
N THR A 239 17.60 25.16 27.16
CA THR A 239 19.06 25.12 27.27
C THR A 239 19.60 23.69 27.37
N GLN A 240 18.89 22.82 28.08
CA GLN A 240 19.25 21.40 28.19
C GLN A 240 19.03 20.62 26.89
N LEU A 241 17.94 20.92 26.16
CA LEU A 241 17.61 20.25 24.87
C LEU A 241 18.53 20.73 23.73
N GLY A 242 19.08 21.97 23.86
CA GLY A 242 19.83 22.63 22.81
C GLY A 242 18.94 23.34 21.78
N PHE A 243 19.49 24.42 21.17
CA PHE A 243 18.76 25.27 20.22
C PHE A 243 19.03 24.85 18.77
N PRO A 244 18.09 25.10 17.82
CA PRO A 244 16.78 25.75 18.03
C PRO A 244 15.75 24.82 18.67
N VAL A 245 14.76 25.43 19.34
CA VAL A 245 13.62 24.74 19.94
C VAL A 245 12.30 25.23 19.35
N ALA A 246 11.28 24.37 19.43
CA ALA A 246 9.89 24.74 19.21
C ALA A 246 9.16 24.81 20.55
N LEU A 247 8.30 25.81 20.69
CA LEU A 247 7.40 26.02 21.81
C LEU A 247 5.97 25.80 21.34
N LYS A 248 5.19 24.99 22.07
CA LYS A 248 3.78 24.75 21.75
C LYS A 248 2.96 24.82 23.04
N ILE A 249 1.79 25.47 22.97
CA ILE A 249 0.85 25.45 24.10
C ILE A 249 0.37 24.04 24.40
N ASP A 250 0.30 23.67 25.66
CA ASP A 250 -0.28 22.41 26.12
C ASP A 250 -1.59 22.71 26.86
N SER A 251 -2.68 22.24 26.23
CA SER A 251 -4.04 22.46 26.72
C SER A 251 -4.94 21.31 26.22
N PRO A 252 -5.77 20.73 27.10
CA PRO A 252 -6.77 19.74 26.67
C PRO A 252 -7.94 20.38 25.94
N ASP A 253 -8.10 21.68 26.00
CA ASP A 253 -9.25 22.43 25.46
C ASP A 253 -8.91 23.10 24.11
N ILE A 254 -7.62 23.11 23.70
CA ILE A 254 -7.15 23.75 22.47
C ILE A 254 -6.65 22.66 21.50
N THR A 255 -7.44 22.36 20.50
CA THR A 255 -7.12 21.34 19.49
C THR A 255 -6.23 21.88 18.36
N HIS A 256 -6.47 23.12 17.91
CA HIS A 256 -5.69 23.79 16.85
C HIS A 256 -4.84 24.90 17.44
N LYS A 257 -3.61 24.54 17.83
CA LYS A 257 -2.70 25.46 18.54
C LYS A 257 -2.30 26.69 17.72
N SER A 258 -2.18 26.51 16.40
CA SER A 258 -1.80 27.60 15.48
C SER A 258 -2.83 28.72 15.43
N ASP A 259 -4.13 28.41 15.56
CA ASP A 259 -5.23 29.38 15.45
C ASP A 259 -5.23 30.39 16.64
N VAL A 260 -4.62 30.01 17.74
CA VAL A 260 -4.53 30.80 18.93
C VAL A 260 -3.12 31.41 19.17
N ASN A 261 -2.24 31.36 18.16
CA ASN A 261 -0.82 31.68 18.27
C ASN A 261 -0.10 30.83 19.34
N GLY A 262 -0.52 29.58 19.49
CA GLY A 262 0.02 28.65 20.47
C GLY A 262 1.22 27.82 19.98
N VAL A 263 1.86 28.20 18.87
CA VAL A 263 3.04 27.53 18.30
C VAL A 263 4.08 28.55 17.91
N ALA A 264 5.33 28.37 18.36
CA ALA A 264 6.48 29.16 17.94
C ALA A 264 7.63 28.20 17.56
N LEU A 265 8.15 28.38 16.36
CA LEU A 265 9.22 27.55 15.81
C LEU A 265 10.53 28.35 15.73
N ASN A 266 11.66 27.63 15.64
CA ASN A 266 12.99 28.22 15.45
C ASN A 266 13.40 29.23 16.55
N VAL A 267 13.06 28.95 17.80
CA VAL A 267 13.49 29.78 18.91
C VAL A 267 14.94 29.47 19.25
N MET A 268 15.82 30.47 19.09
CA MET A 268 17.26 30.28 18.94
C MET A 268 18.07 30.41 20.22
N ASN A 269 17.49 30.96 21.30
CA ASN A 269 18.22 31.21 22.56
C ASN A 269 17.26 31.31 23.75
N ALA A 270 17.82 31.24 24.97
CA ALA A 270 17.04 31.26 26.22
C ALA A 270 16.24 32.53 26.45
N VAL A 271 16.76 33.69 26.05
CA VAL A 271 16.01 34.96 26.21
C VAL A 271 14.78 34.98 25.33
N SER A 272 14.96 34.58 24.06
CA SER A 272 13.83 34.46 23.12
C SER A 272 12.80 33.41 23.60
N VAL A 273 13.22 32.33 24.26
CA VAL A 273 12.28 31.36 24.85
C VAL A 273 11.39 32.00 25.91
N ARG A 274 11.98 32.81 26.83
CA ARG A 274 11.22 33.51 27.86
C ARG A 274 10.21 34.47 27.24
N ASP A 275 10.66 35.26 26.29
CA ASP A 275 9.83 36.30 25.67
C ASP A 275 8.69 35.65 24.87
N THR A 276 9.00 34.61 24.07
CA THR A 276 8.02 33.82 23.34
C THR A 276 7.01 33.14 24.27
N TRP A 277 7.46 32.59 25.41
CA TRP A 277 6.56 31.97 26.39
C TRP A 277 5.55 33.01 26.94
N ASN A 278 6.00 34.19 27.30
CA ASN A 278 5.12 35.26 27.81
C ASN A 278 4.11 35.72 26.74
N ASP A 279 4.58 35.94 25.52
CA ASP A 279 3.74 36.40 24.41
C ASP A 279 2.68 35.33 24.05
N MET A 280 3.08 34.05 23.99
CA MET A 280 2.19 32.92 23.72
C MET A 280 1.12 32.81 24.81
N MET A 281 1.48 32.83 26.08
CA MET A 281 0.52 32.75 27.19
C MET A 281 -0.46 33.93 27.17
N GLN A 282 0.00 35.12 26.78
CA GLN A 282 -0.86 36.30 26.66
C GLN A 282 -1.82 36.18 25.45
N ALA A 283 -1.33 35.70 24.32
CA ALA A 283 -2.13 35.50 23.12
C ALA A 283 -3.22 34.44 23.34
N VAL A 284 -2.84 33.29 23.91
CA VAL A 284 -3.79 32.21 24.20
C VAL A 284 -4.87 32.67 25.20
N LYS A 285 -4.51 33.37 26.26
CA LYS A 285 -5.49 33.91 27.21
C LYS A 285 -6.45 34.90 26.59
N ARG A 286 -6.02 35.69 25.59
CA ARG A 286 -6.91 36.62 24.87
C ARG A 286 -7.87 35.87 23.92
N ASN A 287 -7.36 34.87 23.22
CA ASN A 287 -8.13 34.17 22.21
C ASN A 287 -9.07 33.09 22.80
N GLN A 288 -8.64 32.47 23.93
CA GLN A 288 -9.35 31.38 24.62
C GLN A 288 -9.31 31.59 26.14
N PRO A 289 -10.07 32.57 26.69
CA PRO A 289 -9.98 32.97 28.12
C PRO A 289 -10.33 31.83 29.10
N ASN A 290 -11.17 30.91 28.69
CA ASN A 290 -11.70 29.81 29.51
C ASN A 290 -10.95 28.47 29.33
N ALA A 291 -9.95 28.42 28.44
CA ALA A 291 -9.20 27.20 28.20
C ALA A 291 -8.27 26.88 29.39
N ARG A 292 -8.26 25.62 29.78
CA ARG A 292 -7.28 25.11 30.77
C ARG A 292 -5.92 25.02 30.10
N ILE A 293 -4.92 25.62 30.67
CA ILE A 293 -3.56 25.62 30.14
C ILE A 293 -2.66 24.89 31.13
N ASN A 294 -2.08 23.77 30.74
CA ASN A 294 -1.15 23.00 31.56
C ASN A 294 0.25 23.65 31.56
N GLY A 295 0.61 24.33 30.46
CA GLY A 295 1.90 24.98 30.26
C GLY A 295 2.24 25.13 28.80
N VAL A 296 3.55 25.15 28.51
CA VAL A 296 4.10 25.18 27.15
C VAL A 296 5.06 24.00 27.01
N THR A 297 4.89 23.19 25.99
CA THR A 297 5.84 22.13 25.67
C THR A 297 7.03 22.69 24.90
N ILE A 298 8.22 22.20 25.25
CA ILE A 298 9.49 22.54 24.61
C ILE A 298 10.01 21.28 23.94
N GLN A 299 10.31 21.37 22.67
CA GLN A 299 10.92 20.28 21.93
C GLN A 299 12.10 20.78 21.09
N ASN A 300 13.14 19.95 20.97
CA ASN A 300 14.23 20.25 20.06
C ASN A 300 13.67 20.21 18.63
N MET A 301 14.05 21.17 17.82
CA MET A 301 13.74 21.11 16.39
C MET A 301 14.68 20.10 15.75
N ALA A 302 14.09 19.02 15.23
CA ALA A 302 14.84 18.00 14.51
C ALA A 302 15.72 18.67 13.45
N ARG A 303 17.05 18.50 13.56
CA ARG A 303 18.05 19.14 12.67
C ARG A 303 18.09 18.53 11.28
N HIS A 304 17.01 17.88 10.87
CA HIS A 304 16.91 17.21 9.58
C HIS A 304 16.67 18.24 8.46
N ARG A 305 17.72 18.99 8.12
CA ARG A 305 17.66 19.98 7.01
C ARG A 305 17.22 19.39 5.68
N ARG A 306 17.21 18.08 5.55
CA ARG A 306 16.88 17.35 4.32
C ARG A 306 15.90 16.19 4.55
N GLY A 307 15.31 16.09 5.74
CA GLY A 307 14.28 15.09 6.05
C GLY A 307 13.01 15.34 5.23
N ARG A 308 12.32 14.27 4.85
CA ARG A 308 11.01 14.32 4.19
C ARG A 308 9.94 14.32 5.25
N GLU A 309 8.95 15.18 5.06
CA GLU A 309 7.79 15.23 5.92
C GLU A 309 6.72 14.28 5.42
N ILE A 310 6.38 13.28 6.24
CA ILE A 310 5.42 12.23 5.94
C ILE A 310 4.23 12.37 6.87
N TYR A 311 3.07 12.01 6.37
CA TYR A 311 1.82 11.88 7.10
C TYR A 311 1.44 10.42 7.27
N ILE A 312 1.09 10.03 8.49
CA ILE A 312 0.42 8.75 8.77
C ILE A 312 -0.84 9.06 9.57
N GLY A 313 -1.98 8.66 9.02
CA GLY A 313 -3.28 8.87 9.62
C GLY A 313 -4.03 7.58 9.91
N LEU A 314 -5.01 7.68 10.79
CA LEU A 314 -6.02 6.67 11.06
C LEU A 314 -7.39 7.33 11.02
N VAL A 315 -8.31 6.74 10.28
CA VAL A 315 -9.71 7.13 10.26
C VAL A 315 -10.56 5.88 10.41
N THR A 316 -11.57 5.92 11.27
CA THR A 316 -12.55 4.83 11.35
C THR A 316 -13.71 5.11 10.41
N ASP A 317 -13.94 4.22 9.46
CA ASP A 317 -14.99 4.30 8.44
C ASP A 317 -15.94 3.12 8.59
N ASP A 318 -17.21 3.40 8.76
CA ASP A 318 -18.26 2.35 8.69
C ASP A 318 -18.59 2.06 7.21
N PRO A 319 -18.46 0.83 6.70
CA PRO A 319 -18.38 -0.46 7.40
C PRO A 319 -16.96 -1.08 7.52
N PHE A 320 -15.90 -0.37 7.08
CA PHE A 320 -14.55 -0.96 7.00
C PHE A 320 -13.79 -0.97 8.33
N GLY A 321 -14.28 -0.25 9.36
CA GLY A 321 -13.54 -0.06 10.59
C GLY A 321 -12.32 0.88 10.41
N PRO A 322 -11.23 0.68 11.15
CA PRO A 322 -10.06 1.52 11.04
C PRO A 322 -9.34 1.36 9.69
N VAL A 323 -8.96 2.49 9.10
CA VAL A 323 -8.22 2.59 7.82
C VAL A 323 -6.96 3.41 8.07
N ILE A 324 -5.80 2.86 7.72
CA ILE A 324 -4.52 3.55 7.82
C ILE A 324 -4.28 4.33 6.53
N ALA A 325 -3.96 5.62 6.66
CA ALA A 325 -3.62 6.50 5.55
C ALA A 325 -2.14 6.88 5.60
N PHE A 326 -1.52 7.01 4.43
CA PHE A 326 -0.13 7.41 4.24
C PHE A 326 -0.01 8.43 3.12
N GLY A 327 0.87 9.43 3.26
CA GLY A 327 1.09 10.43 2.21
C GLY A 327 2.10 11.49 2.59
N ALA A 328 2.16 12.57 1.79
CA ALA A 328 2.98 13.74 2.08
C ALA A 328 2.50 14.42 3.35
N GLY A 329 3.45 14.80 4.22
CA GLY A 329 3.20 15.49 5.48
C GLY A 329 3.41 17.01 5.40
N GLY A 330 3.43 17.63 6.57
CA GLY A 330 3.64 19.08 6.72
C GLY A 330 2.39 19.91 6.40
N THR A 331 2.60 21.19 6.12
CA THR A 331 1.51 22.16 5.90
C THR A 331 0.84 22.03 4.53
N MET A 332 1.44 21.29 3.60
CA MET A 332 0.94 21.12 2.24
C MET A 332 -0.01 19.94 2.07
N ILE A 333 -0.27 19.17 3.12
CA ILE A 333 -1.07 17.94 3.09
C ILE A 333 -2.46 18.15 2.46
N GLU A 334 -3.13 19.23 2.80
CA GLU A 334 -4.47 19.54 2.32
C GLU A 334 -4.49 19.93 0.83
N LEU A 335 -3.42 20.55 0.35
CA LEU A 335 -3.31 21.00 -1.04
C LEU A 335 -2.91 19.87 -1.98
N MET A 336 -2.03 18.98 -1.54
CA MET A 336 -1.50 17.89 -2.38
C MET A 336 -2.47 16.74 -2.54
N ASN A 337 -3.38 16.53 -1.58
CA ASN A 337 -4.33 15.42 -1.54
C ASN A 337 -3.67 14.06 -1.86
N ASP A 338 -2.42 13.90 -1.39
CA ASP A 338 -1.61 12.70 -1.58
C ASP A 338 -1.89 11.71 -0.45
N ARG A 339 -2.82 10.79 -0.67
CA ARG A 339 -3.21 9.79 0.33
C ARG A 339 -3.38 8.41 -0.29
N ALA A 340 -2.55 7.48 0.12
CA ALA A 340 -2.78 6.05 -0.05
C ALA A 340 -3.43 5.50 1.22
N MET A 341 -4.27 4.47 1.09
CA MET A 341 -5.01 3.90 2.22
C MET A 341 -4.89 2.37 2.22
N GLU A 342 -4.88 1.77 3.44
CA GLU A 342 -4.83 0.32 3.61
C GLU A 342 -5.55 -0.10 4.89
N LEU A 343 -6.11 -1.32 4.89
CA LEU A 343 -6.76 -1.90 6.07
C LEU A 343 -5.74 -2.63 6.96
N PRO A 344 -5.77 -2.41 8.30
CA PRO A 344 -4.98 -3.21 9.22
C PRO A 344 -5.55 -4.65 9.34
N PRO A 345 -4.73 -5.66 9.69
CA PRO A 345 -3.31 -5.58 10.02
C PRO A 345 -2.39 -5.50 8.78
N LEU A 346 -1.34 -4.67 8.87
CA LEU A 346 -0.32 -4.58 7.83
C LEU A 346 0.78 -5.64 8.05
N ASN A 347 1.26 -6.20 6.95
CA ASN A 347 2.55 -6.88 6.88
C ASN A 347 3.58 -5.99 6.17
N GLN A 348 4.83 -6.41 6.10
CA GLN A 348 5.89 -5.64 5.46
C GLN A 348 5.58 -5.34 3.99
N PHE A 349 4.99 -6.32 3.27
CA PHE A 349 4.59 -6.14 1.88
C PHE A 349 3.48 -5.08 1.73
N LEU A 350 2.44 -5.12 2.58
CA LEU A 350 1.36 -4.14 2.55
C LEU A 350 1.84 -2.75 2.97
N ALA A 351 2.74 -2.66 3.97
CA ALA A 351 3.35 -1.40 4.35
C ALA A 351 4.16 -0.79 3.19
N ARG A 352 4.98 -1.59 2.51
CA ARG A 352 5.73 -1.14 1.32
C ARG A 352 4.80 -0.73 0.19
N SER A 353 3.79 -1.55 -0.12
CA SER A 353 2.79 -1.23 -1.15
C SER A 353 2.03 0.07 -0.84
N LEU A 354 1.72 0.33 0.44
CA LEU A 354 1.07 1.56 0.88
C LEU A 354 1.96 2.78 0.60
N ILE A 355 3.26 2.68 0.91
CA ILE A 355 4.25 3.72 0.61
C ILE A 355 4.34 3.96 -0.90
N ASP A 356 4.51 2.90 -1.69
CA ASP A 356 4.73 3.00 -3.14
C ASP A 356 3.53 3.58 -3.90
N ARG A 357 2.32 3.47 -3.35
CA ARG A 357 1.09 4.06 -3.94
C ARG A 357 0.92 5.55 -3.68
N ALA A 358 1.62 6.11 -2.70
CA ALA A 358 1.58 7.55 -2.43
C ALA A 358 2.58 8.29 -3.32
N ARG A 359 2.23 9.48 -3.83
CA ARG A 359 3.11 10.30 -4.67
C ARG A 359 4.38 10.73 -3.95
N VAL A 360 4.32 10.91 -2.64
CA VAL A 360 5.48 11.25 -1.82
C VAL A 360 6.61 10.22 -1.94
N SER A 361 6.31 8.97 -2.31
CA SER A 361 7.29 7.91 -2.51
C SER A 361 8.39 8.30 -3.52
N GLU A 362 8.06 9.10 -4.54
CA GLU A 362 9.02 9.60 -5.53
C GLU A 362 10.12 10.47 -4.90
N THR A 363 9.87 11.04 -3.72
CA THR A 363 10.82 11.90 -3.01
C THR A 363 11.68 11.14 -1.99
N LEU A 364 11.36 9.87 -1.69
CA LEU A 364 12.03 9.09 -0.64
C LEU A 364 13.38 8.52 -1.10
N GLY A 365 13.62 8.43 -2.40
CA GLY A 365 14.91 8.08 -2.99
C GLY A 365 15.93 9.20 -2.89
N GLU A 366 17.12 9.00 -3.50
CA GLU A 366 18.09 10.07 -3.69
C GLU A 366 17.51 11.16 -4.59
N TRP A 367 17.48 12.40 -4.08
CA TRP A 367 16.91 13.50 -4.82
C TRP A 367 17.57 14.83 -4.48
N ARG A 368 18.00 15.58 -5.49
CA ARG A 368 18.64 16.91 -5.36
C ARG A 368 19.74 16.98 -4.31
N GLY A 369 20.56 15.93 -4.23
CA GLY A 369 21.69 15.83 -3.28
C GLY A 369 21.30 15.55 -1.83
N ALA A 370 20.07 15.11 -1.59
CA ALA A 370 19.66 14.47 -0.36
C ALA A 370 19.72 12.95 -0.53
N SER A 371 20.27 12.25 0.46
CA SER A 371 20.33 10.79 0.49
C SER A 371 18.95 10.17 0.49
N ALA A 372 18.82 8.92 0.05
CA ALA A 372 17.62 8.13 0.25
C ALA A 372 17.29 8.03 1.74
N VAL A 373 16.01 7.96 2.06
CA VAL A 373 15.56 7.77 3.44
C VAL A 373 15.74 6.33 3.90
N ASP A 374 15.77 6.10 5.21
CA ASP A 374 15.70 4.78 5.80
C ASP A 374 14.27 4.22 5.65
N MET A 375 14.09 3.44 4.57
CA MET A 375 12.80 2.83 4.25
C MET A 375 12.38 1.78 5.27
N ASP A 376 13.33 1.06 5.86
CA ASP A 376 13.03 0.04 6.86
C ASP A 376 12.50 0.68 8.15
N ALA A 377 13.04 1.83 8.54
CA ALA A 377 12.52 2.61 9.66
C ALA A 377 11.09 3.12 9.40
N LEU A 378 10.79 3.56 8.17
CA LEU A 378 9.45 4.02 7.79
C LEU A 378 8.44 2.88 7.77
N GLU A 379 8.80 1.73 7.17
CA GLU A 379 7.99 0.51 7.20
C GLU A 379 7.71 0.06 8.64
N HIS A 380 8.73 0.12 9.50
CA HIS A 380 8.61 -0.23 10.91
C HIS A 380 7.59 0.64 11.63
N VAL A 381 7.58 1.96 11.38
CA VAL A 381 6.57 2.87 11.94
C VAL A 381 5.17 2.46 11.50
N LEU A 382 4.95 2.16 10.22
CA LEU A 382 3.65 1.71 9.71
C LEU A 382 3.18 0.40 10.36
N LEU A 383 4.10 -0.56 10.53
CA LEU A 383 3.79 -1.83 11.21
C LEU A 383 3.40 -1.60 12.68
N ARG A 384 4.09 -0.68 13.38
CA ARG A 384 3.75 -0.32 14.77
C ARG A 384 2.43 0.42 14.88
N VAL A 385 2.13 1.32 13.94
CA VAL A 385 0.81 1.95 13.85
C VAL A 385 -0.27 0.89 13.63
N SER A 386 -0.05 -0.05 12.74
CA SER A 386 -0.98 -1.14 12.49
C SER A 386 -1.21 -2.01 13.74
N GLU A 387 -0.15 -2.37 14.45
CA GLU A 387 -0.23 -3.12 15.71
C GLU A 387 -1.02 -2.35 16.77
N MET A 388 -0.76 -1.05 16.93
CA MET A 388 -1.47 -0.18 17.86
C MET A 388 -2.97 -0.13 17.55
N VAL A 389 -3.33 0.02 16.28
CA VAL A 389 -4.73 0.03 15.83
C VAL A 389 -5.42 -1.31 16.11
N CYS A 390 -4.73 -2.43 15.91
CA CYS A 390 -5.29 -3.75 16.20
C CYS A 390 -5.51 -3.99 17.70
N GLU A 391 -4.59 -3.54 18.56
CA GLU A 391 -4.63 -3.79 20.00
C GLU A 391 -5.52 -2.80 20.78
N LEU A 392 -5.81 -1.63 20.21
CA LEU A 392 -6.55 -0.54 20.86
C LEU A 392 -7.83 -0.19 20.09
N PRO A 393 -8.93 -0.91 20.32
CA PRO A 393 -10.21 -0.67 19.64
C PRO A 393 -10.84 0.69 19.96
N GLN A 394 -10.35 1.40 20.98
CA GLN A 394 -10.79 2.74 21.36
C GLN A 394 -10.30 3.84 20.42
N LEU A 395 -9.28 3.55 19.58
CA LEU A 395 -8.77 4.53 18.60
C LEU A 395 -9.80 4.80 17.50
N ARG A 396 -10.15 6.07 17.29
CA ARG A 396 -11.08 6.51 16.24
C ARG A 396 -10.39 7.25 15.13
N GLU A 397 -9.56 8.21 15.50
CA GLU A 397 -8.78 9.00 14.57
C GLU A 397 -7.37 9.19 15.13
N MET A 398 -6.41 9.26 14.24
CA MET A 398 -5.05 9.61 14.57
C MET A 398 -4.41 10.34 13.39
N ASP A 399 -3.72 11.43 13.70
CA ASP A 399 -2.91 12.18 12.77
C ASP A 399 -1.51 12.29 13.33
N ILE A 400 -0.54 11.66 12.67
CA ILE A 400 0.89 11.85 12.95
C ILE A 400 1.43 12.72 11.82
N ASN A 401 1.63 14.02 12.08
CA ASN A 401 2.00 15.00 11.07
C ASN A 401 2.82 16.16 11.66
N PRO A 402 4.09 16.33 11.25
CA PRO A 402 4.83 15.42 10.37
C PRO A 402 5.53 14.27 11.12
N ILE A 403 5.79 13.19 10.39
CA ILE A 403 6.89 12.29 10.67
C ILE A 403 8.05 12.76 9.80
N ILE A 404 9.20 13.02 10.38
CA ILE A 404 10.42 13.35 9.62
C ILE A 404 11.20 12.07 9.38
N VAL A 405 11.49 11.81 8.10
CA VAL A 405 12.23 10.62 7.67
C VAL A 405 13.47 11.05 6.88
N ASP A 406 14.61 10.52 7.26
CA ASP A 406 15.90 10.72 6.57
C ASP A 406 16.73 9.43 6.57
N GLU A 407 18.01 9.52 6.19
CA GLU A 407 18.94 8.37 6.18
C GLU A 407 19.22 7.78 7.56
N SER A 408 18.85 8.45 8.64
CA SER A 408 19.10 8.00 10.02
C SER A 408 17.87 7.37 10.69
N GLY A 409 16.70 7.45 10.05
CA GLY A 409 15.47 6.86 10.55
C GLY A 409 14.23 7.71 10.38
N ALA A 410 13.20 7.39 11.16
CA ALA A 410 11.90 8.07 11.16
C ALA A 410 11.55 8.54 12.59
N VAL A 411 11.06 9.77 12.73
CA VAL A 411 10.67 10.33 14.03
C VAL A 411 9.37 11.15 13.94
N ALA A 412 8.39 10.84 14.75
CA ALA A 412 7.15 11.60 14.84
C ALA A 412 7.39 12.91 15.62
N VAL A 413 7.05 14.04 15.00
CA VAL A 413 7.24 15.38 15.56
C VAL A 413 5.98 15.86 16.26
N ASP A 414 4.82 15.60 15.69
CA ASP A 414 3.52 15.92 16.25
C ASP A 414 2.54 14.77 16.07
N ALA A 415 1.62 14.61 17.02
CA ALA A 415 0.60 13.61 16.96
C ALA A 415 -0.69 14.09 17.65
N ARG A 416 -1.82 13.81 17.01
CA ARG A 416 -3.15 14.00 17.56
C ARG A 416 -3.89 12.66 17.55
N VAL A 417 -4.47 12.26 18.65
CA VAL A 417 -5.21 11.02 18.79
C VAL A 417 -6.60 11.30 19.35
N VAL A 418 -7.61 10.76 18.71
CA VAL A 418 -9.02 10.79 19.15
C VAL A 418 -9.43 9.37 19.54
N ILE A 419 -10.02 9.25 20.71
CA ILE A 419 -10.49 8.00 21.28
C ILE A 419 -11.97 8.03 21.57
N ASP A 420 -12.58 6.84 21.65
CA ASP A 420 -13.99 6.71 22.03
C ASP A 420 -14.16 5.57 23.02
N ASN A 421 -15.22 5.65 23.82
CA ASN A 421 -15.57 4.60 24.75
C ASN A 421 -16.25 3.45 23.99
N VAL A 422 -15.46 2.44 23.61
CA VAL A 422 -15.98 1.24 22.96
C VAL A 422 -16.59 0.35 24.05
N GLN A 423 -17.93 0.29 24.12
CA GLN A 423 -18.59 -0.69 24.95
C GLN A 423 -18.26 -2.09 24.43
N PRO A 424 -17.84 -3.02 25.31
CA PRO A 424 -17.69 -4.41 24.91
C PRO A 424 -19.03 -4.93 24.39
N ALA A 425 -19.01 -5.55 23.20
CA ALA A 425 -20.22 -6.12 22.61
C ALA A 425 -20.91 -7.04 23.62
N HIS A 426 -22.16 -6.75 23.93
CA HIS A 426 -22.97 -7.57 24.85
C HIS A 426 -23.23 -8.92 24.16
N GLY A 427 -22.62 -9.99 24.65
CA GLY A 427 -22.93 -11.36 24.22
C GLY A 427 -21.67 -12.22 24.02
N GLY A 428 -21.31 -12.92 25.04
CA GLY A 428 -20.45 -14.07 25.19
C GLY A 428 -19.72 -14.66 23.96
N ARG A 429 -18.56 -14.33 23.80
CA ARG A 429 -17.35 -14.68 23.05
C ARG A 429 -16.78 -13.41 22.44
N SER A 430 -16.05 -12.66 23.25
CA SER A 430 -15.29 -11.50 22.82
C SER A 430 -14.26 -11.95 21.77
N ASN A 431 -14.55 -11.72 20.49
CA ASN A 431 -13.49 -11.64 19.51
C ASN A 431 -12.76 -10.33 19.79
N GLN A 432 -11.54 -10.41 20.24
CA GLN A 432 -10.68 -9.28 20.63
C GLN A 432 -10.54 -8.22 19.51
N TYR A 433 -10.79 -8.59 18.25
CA TYR A 433 -10.56 -7.80 17.05
C TYR A 433 -11.84 -7.49 16.23
N ASN A 434 -13.02 -7.43 16.89
CA ASN A 434 -14.29 -7.18 16.21
C ASN A 434 -14.38 -5.80 15.51
N HIS A 435 -13.48 -4.87 15.84
CA HIS A 435 -13.40 -3.55 15.23
C HIS A 435 -12.64 -3.57 13.88
N LEU A 436 -12.00 -4.69 13.52
CA LEU A 436 -11.23 -4.85 12.30
C LEU A 436 -12.05 -5.56 11.22
N ALA A 437 -11.94 -5.10 9.97
CA ALA A 437 -12.49 -5.80 8.81
C ALA A 437 -11.70 -7.09 8.48
N ILE A 438 -10.40 -7.08 8.73
CA ILE A 438 -9.49 -8.21 8.49
C ILE A 438 -8.96 -8.68 9.84
N LEU A 439 -9.25 -9.92 10.20
CA LEU A 439 -8.77 -10.48 11.47
C LEU A 439 -7.30 -10.88 11.35
N PRO A 440 -6.45 -10.53 12.34
CA PRO A 440 -5.07 -11.00 12.38
C PRO A 440 -5.01 -12.53 12.55
N TYR A 441 -3.96 -13.12 12.03
CA TYR A 441 -3.72 -14.56 12.21
C TYR A 441 -3.65 -14.91 13.71
N PRO A 442 -4.41 -15.91 14.17
CA PRO A 442 -4.56 -16.19 15.61
C PRO A 442 -3.36 -16.98 16.16
N ALA A 443 -2.15 -16.44 16.08
CA ALA A 443 -0.89 -17.06 16.52
C ALA A 443 -0.90 -17.47 18.01
N ARG A 444 -1.76 -16.87 18.83
CA ARG A 444 -1.94 -17.27 20.23
C ARG A 444 -2.36 -18.75 20.43
N HIS A 445 -2.85 -19.38 19.37
CA HIS A 445 -3.23 -20.79 19.39
C HIS A 445 -2.10 -21.70 18.88
N GLU A 446 -0.93 -21.17 18.57
CA GLU A 446 0.25 -21.96 18.27
C GLU A 446 0.82 -22.57 19.57
N GLN A 447 0.95 -23.88 19.59
CA GLN A 447 1.46 -24.62 20.73
C GLN A 447 2.41 -25.72 20.27
N VAL A 448 3.52 -25.84 20.96
CA VAL A 448 4.48 -26.92 20.74
C VAL A 448 4.26 -28.01 21.79
N TRP A 449 4.02 -29.21 21.34
CA TRP A 449 3.76 -30.37 22.21
C TRP A 449 4.83 -31.45 22.02
N PRO A 450 5.34 -32.06 23.12
CA PRO A 450 6.29 -33.15 23.01
C PRO A 450 5.58 -34.47 22.68
N MET A 451 6.13 -35.23 21.74
CA MET A 451 5.74 -36.61 21.49
C MET A 451 6.40 -37.61 22.48
N ARG A 452 5.81 -38.77 22.62
CA ARG A 452 6.35 -39.85 23.49
C ARG A 452 7.76 -40.33 23.07
N GLY A 453 8.22 -40.02 21.88
CA GLY A 453 9.56 -40.37 21.36
C GLY A 453 10.60 -39.25 21.48
N GLY A 454 10.29 -38.12 22.11
CA GLY A 454 11.20 -36.98 22.23
C GLY A 454 11.12 -35.99 21.08
N GLU A 455 10.37 -36.29 20.02
CA GLU A 455 10.08 -35.36 18.94
C GLU A 455 9.05 -34.32 19.39
N GLN A 456 9.04 -33.15 18.73
CA GLN A 456 8.07 -32.10 18.99
C GLN A 456 7.16 -31.95 17.79
N TYR A 457 5.88 -31.65 18.04
CA TYR A 457 4.94 -31.24 17.00
C TYR A 457 4.30 -29.91 17.36
N THR A 458 4.03 -29.11 16.34
CA THR A 458 3.37 -27.82 16.48
C THR A 458 1.90 -27.95 16.08
N ILE A 459 1.02 -27.55 17.01
CA ILE A 459 -0.40 -27.35 16.71
C ILE A 459 -0.57 -25.87 16.46
N ARG A 460 -1.06 -25.52 15.27
CA ARG A 460 -1.31 -24.14 14.89
C ARG A 460 -2.55 -24.02 14.02
N PRO A 461 -3.18 -22.84 13.94
CA PRO A 461 -4.21 -22.58 12.94
C PRO A 461 -3.68 -22.81 11.51
N ILE A 462 -4.60 -23.10 10.60
CA ILE A 462 -4.26 -23.36 9.20
C ILE A 462 -3.74 -22.10 8.51
N HIS A 463 -2.74 -22.27 7.63
CA HIS A 463 -2.24 -21.25 6.71
C HIS A 463 -2.67 -21.55 5.26
N PRO A 464 -2.80 -20.54 4.38
CA PRO A 464 -3.01 -20.75 2.95
C PRO A 464 -1.94 -21.63 2.30
N ASP A 465 -0.68 -21.51 2.77
CA ASP A 465 0.46 -22.32 2.29
C ASP A 465 0.34 -23.81 2.64
N ASP A 466 -0.61 -24.18 3.50
CA ASP A 466 -0.85 -25.57 3.84
C ASP A 466 -1.67 -26.31 2.79
N ALA A 467 -2.16 -25.66 1.75
CA ALA A 467 -3.05 -26.24 0.74
C ALA A 467 -2.47 -27.53 0.12
N ASP A 468 -1.20 -27.48 -0.30
CA ASP A 468 -0.53 -28.64 -0.90
C ASP A 468 -0.31 -29.77 0.09
N MET A 469 0.01 -29.46 1.35
CA MET A 469 0.17 -30.45 2.42
C MET A 469 -1.18 -31.11 2.76
N LEU A 470 -2.25 -30.32 2.85
CA LEU A 470 -3.60 -30.83 3.09
C LEU A 470 -4.07 -31.71 1.93
N GLN A 471 -3.84 -31.28 0.70
CA GLN A 471 -4.17 -32.08 -0.49
C GLN A 471 -3.42 -33.41 -0.49
N THR A 472 -2.13 -33.39 -0.14
CA THR A 472 -1.30 -34.59 -0.01
C THR A 472 -1.81 -35.50 1.10
N LEU A 473 -2.19 -34.95 2.26
CA LEU A 473 -2.80 -35.69 3.35
C LEU A 473 -4.08 -36.39 2.89
N VAL A 474 -4.99 -35.68 2.22
CA VAL A 474 -6.27 -36.27 1.74
C VAL A 474 -6.02 -37.38 0.74
N ARG A 475 -5.07 -37.22 -0.16
CA ARG A 475 -4.69 -38.28 -1.13
C ARG A 475 -4.08 -39.50 -0.43
N SER A 476 -3.37 -39.34 0.67
CA SER A 476 -2.73 -40.42 1.42
C SER A 476 -3.68 -41.19 2.32
N LEU A 477 -4.88 -40.67 2.61
CA LEU A 477 -5.87 -41.35 3.44
C LEU A 477 -6.42 -42.61 2.73
N SER A 478 -6.71 -43.66 3.49
CA SER A 478 -7.46 -44.82 2.98
C SER A 478 -8.87 -44.41 2.53
N ALA A 479 -9.49 -45.21 1.62
CA ALA A 479 -10.86 -44.94 1.19
C ALA A 479 -11.86 -44.88 2.35
N GLU A 480 -11.67 -45.74 3.35
CA GLU A 480 -12.48 -45.77 4.57
C GLU A 480 -12.29 -44.54 5.40
N SER A 481 -11.03 -44.09 5.64
CA SER A 481 -10.71 -42.87 6.40
C SER A 481 -11.24 -41.62 5.69
N ARG A 482 -11.17 -41.53 4.39
CA ARG A 482 -11.77 -40.45 3.61
C ARG A 482 -13.28 -40.43 3.74
N TYR A 483 -13.93 -41.60 3.63
CA TYR A 483 -15.37 -41.69 3.79
C TYR A 483 -15.83 -41.20 5.18
N PHE A 484 -15.18 -41.68 6.24
CA PHE A 484 -15.51 -41.25 7.61
C PHE A 484 -15.29 -39.75 7.84
N ARG A 485 -14.29 -39.15 7.17
CA ARG A 485 -14.00 -37.72 7.33
C ARG A 485 -14.96 -36.83 6.53
N PHE A 486 -15.29 -37.21 5.32
CA PHE A 486 -16.01 -36.35 4.36
C PHE A 486 -17.43 -36.86 4.02
N VAL A 487 -17.80 -38.02 4.54
CA VAL A 487 -19.08 -38.73 4.18
C VAL A 487 -19.29 -38.82 2.66
N SER A 488 -18.19 -38.86 1.90
CA SER A 488 -18.17 -38.94 0.45
C SER A 488 -16.87 -39.59 -0.03
N SER A 489 -16.81 -39.98 -1.31
CA SER A 489 -15.62 -40.51 -1.95
C SER A 489 -14.69 -39.41 -2.47
N LEU A 490 -14.56 -38.27 -1.73
CA LEU A 490 -13.74 -37.16 -2.11
C LEU A 490 -12.28 -37.59 -2.31
N HIS A 491 -11.69 -37.31 -3.47
CA HIS A 491 -10.29 -37.60 -3.79
C HIS A 491 -9.40 -36.38 -3.71
N GLU A 492 -10.00 -35.19 -3.83
CA GLU A 492 -9.33 -33.88 -3.79
C GLU A 492 -10.20 -32.89 -3.01
N LEU A 493 -9.55 -31.94 -2.29
CA LEU A 493 -10.21 -30.86 -1.56
C LEU A 493 -10.59 -29.72 -2.51
#